data_2d80834d6d967416f53ff7b18fc1792a
#
_entry.id   2d80834d6d967416f53ff7b18fc1792a
#
_cell.length_a   1.000
_cell.length_b   1.000
_cell.length_c   1.000
_cell.angle_alpha   90.00
_cell.angle_beta   90.00
_cell.angle_gamma   90.00
#
_symmetry.space_group_name_H-M   'P 1'
#
loop_
_entity.id
_entity.type
_entity.pdbx_description
1 polymer ?
#
loop_
_entity_poly.entity_id
_entity_poly.type
_entity_poly.pdbx_seq_one_letter_code
_entity_poly.pdbx_strand_id
1 'polypeptide(L)'
;VGSEMCIRDRKYGTCERVAIGKGATAVVRVAHKWDRTEEKLYAIKEFRRRRKNETEKEYVKKLTSEFCISSTLHHINVIETVDLVQDENSHWCEVMEFCAGGDLYGAIKKGSLTAPEIQSYFKQTVQGIHYMHSMGVAHRDIKPENLLLDGNGHIKITDFGVSDVFRMCWEKSTHYSKGLCGSEPYIAPEQFECKEYDARLVDVWAIAIVFYTMQLQELPWRAARMSDPTFQEYVHAYASSATPSPLPNLSPRDCRPLLKKMLAPDPKQRCITDDVLKDPWLSQVSDTAKPS
;
A
#
# COMPACT_ATOMS: atom_id res chain seq x y z
N VAL A 1 -17.87 35.68 21.58
CA VAL A 1 -16.70 34.93 22.06
C VAL A 1 -16.30 34.07 20.85
N GLY A 2 -15.35 34.55 20.04
CA GLY A 2 -14.82 33.82 18.90
C GLY A 2 -14.02 32.62 19.42
N SER A 3 -14.40 31.41 19.06
CA SER A 3 -13.58 30.23 19.32
C SER A 3 -12.23 30.41 18.60
N GLU A 4 -11.13 30.36 19.33
CA GLU A 4 -9.82 30.33 18.70
C GLU A 4 -9.74 29.14 17.78
N MET A 5 -9.47 29.39 16.50
CA MET A 5 -9.29 28.37 15.49
C MET A 5 -8.08 27.50 15.84
N CYS A 6 -8.22 26.19 15.88
CA CYS A 6 -7.14 25.27 16.24
C CYS A 6 -5.95 25.36 15.24
N ILE A 7 -4.77 24.88 15.67
CA ILE A 7 -3.54 24.94 14.85
C ILE A 7 -3.75 24.24 13.51
N ARG A 8 -4.45 23.12 13.48
CA ARG A 8 -4.76 22.38 12.27
C ARG A 8 -5.54 23.24 11.27
N ASP A 9 -6.64 23.85 11.72
CA ASP A 9 -7.53 24.63 10.85
C ASP A 9 -6.86 25.91 10.36
N ARG A 10 -6.00 26.53 11.16
CA ARG A 10 -5.19 27.68 10.73
C ARG A 10 -4.23 27.33 9.59
N LYS A 11 -3.55 26.19 9.71
CA LYS A 11 -2.53 25.78 8.74
C LYS A 11 -3.14 25.12 7.49
N TYR A 12 -4.14 24.26 7.65
CA TYR A 12 -4.61 23.36 6.60
C TYR A 12 -6.08 23.53 6.22
N GLY A 13 -6.75 24.47 6.87
CA GLY A 13 -8.13 24.82 6.57
C GLY A 13 -9.17 23.94 7.24
N THR A 14 -10.42 24.16 6.88
CA THR A 14 -11.58 23.52 7.52
C THR A 14 -11.80 22.12 6.97
N CYS A 15 -11.96 21.16 7.89
CA CYS A 15 -12.29 19.78 7.53
C CYS A 15 -13.78 19.61 7.20
N GLU A 16 -14.06 18.81 6.18
CA GLU A 16 -15.40 18.33 5.91
C GLU A 16 -15.90 17.41 7.04
N ARG A 17 -17.21 17.44 7.30
CA ARG A 17 -17.83 16.58 8.32
C ARG A 17 -17.89 15.12 7.90
N VAL A 18 -18.00 14.87 6.59
CA VAL A 18 -18.09 13.52 6.02
C VAL A 18 -16.69 12.94 5.87
N ALA A 19 -16.49 11.73 6.37
CA ALA A 19 -15.23 11.01 6.18
C ALA A 19 -15.15 10.41 4.78
N ILE A 20 -13.98 10.54 4.12
CA ILE A 20 -13.69 9.88 2.84
C ILE A 20 -13.13 8.46 3.03
N GLY A 21 -12.61 8.18 4.23
CA GLY A 21 -12.13 6.86 4.64
C GLY A 21 -12.36 6.64 6.12
N LYS A 22 -12.63 5.40 6.50
CA LYS A 22 -12.85 5.00 7.89
C LYS A 22 -12.28 3.61 8.13
N GLY A 23 -11.29 3.54 8.99
CA GLY A 23 -10.64 2.29 9.38
C GLY A 23 -10.73 2.03 10.88
N ALA A 24 -10.14 0.92 11.32
CA ALA A 24 -10.13 0.52 12.73
C ALA A 24 -9.33 1.48 13.63
N THR A 25 -8.37 2.20 13.06
CA THR A 25 -7.41 3.04 13.79
C THR A 25 -7.56 4.53 13.53
N ALA A 26 -8.23 4.92 12.45
CA ALA A 26 -8.33 6.31 12.03
C ALA A 26 -9.54 6.58 11.14
N VAL A 27 -9.88 7.86 11.05
CA VAL A 27 -10.87 8.42 10.12
C VAL A 27 -10.16 9.45 9.25
N VAL A 28 -10.40 9.40 7.94
CA VAL A 28 -9.81 10.35 6.98
C VAL A 28 -10.88 11.31 6.47
N ARG A 29 -10.58 12.60 6.50
CA ARG A 29 -11.43 13.70 6.04
C ARG A 29 -10.68 14.59 5.06
N VAL A 30 -11.40 15.33 4.24
CA VAL A 30 -10.84 16.37 3.37
C VAL A 30 -10.81 17.70 4.11
N ALA A 31 -9.70 18.41 4.04
CA ALA A 31 -9.56 19.78 4.50
C ALA A 31 -9.37 20.73 3.31
N HIS A 32 -10.06 21.89 3.38
CA HIS A 32 -10.04 22.93 2.36
C HIS A 32 -9.29 24.14 2.88
N LYS A 33 -8.12 24.42 2.32
CA LYS A 33 -7.34 25.62 2.60
C LYS A 33 -7.40 26.58 1.41
N TRP A 34 -7.89 27.77 1.65
CA TRP A 34 -7.87 28.86 0.67
C TRP A 34 -6.63 29.73 0.87
N ASP A 35 -5.88 29.92 -0.19
CA ASP A 35 -4.80 30.90 -0.29
C ASP A 35 -5.10 31.86 -1.46
N ARG A 36 -5.60 33.05 -1.12
CA ARG A 36 -6.02 34.09 -2.07
C ARG A 36 -7.06 33.60 -3.09
N THR A 37 -6.58 33.03 -4.22
CA THR A 37 -7.43 32.59 -5.35
C THR A 37 -7.40 31.07 -5.55
N GLU A 38 -6.53 30.35 -4.82
CA GLU A 38 -6.39 28.92 -5.00
C GLU A 38 -6.87 28.17 -3.76
N GLU A 39 -7.66 27.13 -3.99
CA GLU A 39 -8.03 26.15 -2.98
C GLU A 39 -7.03 25.00 -2.99
N LYS A 40 -6.45 24.73 -1.84
CA LYS A 40 -5.60 23.58 -1.62
C LYS A 40 -6.29 22.55 -0.74
N LEU A 41 -6.38 21.31 -1.25
CA LEU A 41 -6.99 20.21 -0.54
C LEU A 41 -5.93 19.37 0.17
N TYR A 42 -6.26 18.94 1.40
CA TYR A 42 -5.47 18.00 2.16
C TYR A 42 -6.34 16.84 2.62
N ALA A 43 -5.74 15.65 2.75
CA ALA A 43 -6.35 14.55 3.48
C ALA A 43 -5.85 14.58 4.93
N ILE A 44 -6.79 14.57 5.87
CA ILE A 44 -6.51 14.58 7.30
C ILE A 44 -6.88 13.22 7.88
N LYS A 45 -5.87 12.47 8.30
CA LYS A 45 -6.04 11.20 9.00
C LYS A 45 -6.09 11.47 10.50
N GLU A 46 -7.30 11.45 11.05
CA GLU A 46 -7.55 11.62 12.48
C GLU A 46 -7.43 10.25 13.16
N PHE A 47 -6.43 10.11 14.02
CA PHE A 47 -6.21 8.88 14.76
C PHE A 47 -7.23 8.70 15.88
N ARG A 48 -7.63 7.45 16.16
CA ARG A 48 -8.45 7.13 17.33
C ARG A 48 -7.78 7.61 18.63
N ARG A 49 -8.57 7.84 19.63
CA ARG A 49 -8.06 8.09 20.99
C ARG A 49 -7.37 6.84 21.55
N ARG A 50 -6.46 7.06 22.50
CA ARG A 50 -5.81 6.00 23.27
C ARG A 50 -6.86 5.12 23.95
N ARG A 51 -6.70 3.80 23.84
CA ARG A 51 -7.57 2.83 24.53
C ARG A 51 -7.23 2.76 26.00
N LYS A 52 -8.19 2.35 26.86
CA LYS A 52 -8.01 2.22 28.32
C LYS A 52 -6.92 1.21 28.71
N ASN A 53 -6.74 0.17 27.91
CA ASN A 53 -5.74 -0.89 28.11
C ASN A 53 -4.38 -0.61 27.42
N GLU A 54 -4.20 0.57 26.88
CA GLU A 54 -3.00 0.99 26.17
C GLU A 54 -2.30 2.11 26.95
N THR A 55 -1.01 2.00 27.20
CA THR A 55 -0.26 3.06 27.83
C THR A 55 -0.10 4.25 26.90
N GLU A 56 0.05 5.45 27.44
CA GLU A 56 0.32 6.65 26.64
C GLU A 56 1.62 6.50 25.83
N LYS A 57 2.63 5.89 26.42
CA LYS A 57 3.92 5.64 25.76
C LYS A 57 3.76 4.71 24.54
N GLU A 58 2.97 3.65 24.65
CA GLU A 58 2.71 2.73 23.52
C GLU A 58 1.90 3.42 22.42
N TYR A 59 0.88 4.17 22.80
CA TYR A 59 0.06 4.93 21.86
C TYR A 59 0.87 5.95 21.07
N VAL A 60 1.63 6.82 21.76
CA VAL A 60 2.47 7.84 21.13
C VAL A 60 3.57 7.20 20.29
N LYS A 61 4.17 6.09 20.76
CA LYS A 61 5.19 5.37 19.99
C LYS A 61 4.67 4.85 18.65
N LYS A 62 3.48 4.24 18.62
CA LYS A 62 2.86 3.77 17.38
C LYS A 62 2.62 4.91 16.40
N LEU A 63 2.03 5.98 16.88
CA LEU A 63 1.66 7.16 16.11
C LEU A 63 2.87 7.88 15.53
N THR A 64 3.89 8.14 16.36
CA THR A 64 5.13 8.77 15.92
C THR A 64 5.94 7.88 14.99
N SER A 65 5.94 6.56 15.19
CA SER A 65 6.61 5.61 14.30
C SER A 65 6.01 5.63 12.89
N GLU A 66 4.70 5.59 12.77
CA GLU A 66 4.00 5.70 11.48
C GLU A 66 4.34 7.02 10.78
N PHE A 67 4.25 8.14 11.50
CA PHE A 67 4.57 9.46 10.98
C PHE A 67 6.06 9.60 10.61
N CYS A 68 6.98 9.10 11.43
CA CYS A 68 8.41 9.13 11.12
C CYS A 68 8.72 8.37 9.83
N ILE A 69 8.08 7.23 9.59
CA ILE A 69 8.25 6.48 8.34
C ILE A 69 7.67 7.30 7.19
N SER A 70 6.40 7.69 7.25
CA SER A 70 5.71 8.35 6.15
C SER A 70 6.34 9.70 5.79
N SER A 71 6.78 10.49 6.77
CA SER A 71 7.36 11.82 6.55
C SER A 71 8.75 11.81 5.92
N THR A 72 9.45 10.67 5.95
CA THR A 72 10.77 10.52 5.31
C THR A 72 10.71 10.01 3.87
N LEU A 73 9.54 9.56 3.41
CA LEU A 73 9.34 9.00 2.10
C LEU A 73 8.86 10.08 1.12
N HIS A 74 9.61 10.30 0.03
CA HIS A 74 9.31 11.29 -1.00
C HIS A 74 9.46 10.64 -2.38
N HIS A 75 8.35 10.24 -2.97
CA HIS A 75 8.31 9.59 -4.28
C HIS A 75 6.95 9.80 -4.93
N ILE A 76 6.89 9.89 -6.25
CA ILE A 76 5.64 10.13 -6.98
C ILE A 76 4.57 9.06 -6.69
N ASN A 77 4.97 7.84 -6.36
CA ASN A 77 4.07 6.71 -6.08
C ASN A 77 3.91 6.41 -4.58
N VAL A 78 4.33 7.32 -3.72
CA VAL A 78 4.12 7.25 -2.26
C VAL A 78 3.42 8.52 -1.82
N ILE A 79 2.38 8.39 -0.98
CA ILE A 79 1.64 9.55 -0.46
C ILE A 79 2.59 10.53 0.23
N GLU A 80 2.47 11.82 -0.10
CA GLU A 80 3.25 12.86 0.57
C GLU A 80 2.61 13.19 1.91
N THR A 81 3.38 13.04 2.98
CA THR A 81 2.98 13.39 4.34
C THR A 81 3.55 14.76 4.69
N VAL A 82 2.67 15.68 5.10
CA VAL A 82 2.99 17.09 5.30
C VAL A 82 3.30 17.41 6.76
N ASP A 83 2.46 16.94 7.69
CA ASP A 83 2.57 17.34 9.09
C ASP A 83 1.84 16.35 10.03
N LEU A 84 2.16 16.44 11.32
CA LEU A 84 1.45 15.77 12.41
C LEU A 84 1.02 16.82 13.42
N VAL A 85 -0.27 17.05 13.56
CA VAL A 85 -0.84 18.11 14.40
C VAL A 85 -1.97 17.58 15.29
N GLN A 86 -2.34 18.31 16.33
CA GLN A 86 -3.54 18.04 17.11
C GLN A 86 -4.70 18.95 16.67
N ASP A 87 -5.90 18.39 16.68
CA ASP A 87 -7.13 19.16 16.48
C ASP A 87 -7.60 19.83 17.78
N GLU A 88 -8.76 20.52 17.74
CA GLU A 88 -9.38 21.18 18.89
C GLU A 88 -9.80 20.22 20.02
N ASN A 89 -9.94 18.94 19.71
CA ASN A 89 -10.30 17.89 20.66
C ASN A 89 -9.08 17.08 21.15
N SER A 90 -7.88 17.56 20.86
CA SER A 90 -6.62 16.88 21.17
C SER A 90 -6.44 15.51 20.49
N HIS A 91 -7.10 15.28 19.36
CA HIS A 91 -6.80 14.13 18.51
C HIS A 91 -5.58 14.41 17.66
N TRP A 92 -4.70 13.43 17.55
CA TRP A 92 -3.60 13.48 16.62
C TRP A 92 -4.09 13.30 15.18
N CYS A 93 -3.63 14.16 14.30
CA CYS A 93 -3.99 14.18 12.89
C CYS A 93 -2.74 14.21 12.02
N GLU A 94 -2.63 13.26 11.10
CA GLU A 94 -1.61 13.25 10.05
C GLU A 94 -2.17 13.97 8.82
N VAL A 95 -1.44 14.98 8.35
CA VAL A 95 -1.80 15.79 7.19
C VAL A 95 -1.07 15.26 5.97
N MET A 96 -1.82 14.91 4.93
CA MET A 96 -1.29 14.31 3.70
C MET A 96 -1.83 15.03 2.48
N GLU A 97 -1.17 14.81 1.33
CA GLU A 97 -1.75 15.20 0.05
C GLU A 97 -3.12 14.53 -0.16
N PHE A 98 -4.02 15.22 -0.86
CA PHE A 98 -5.32 14.68 -1.22
C PHE A 98 -5.26 14.00 -2.60
N CYS A 99 -5.76 12.78 -2.68
CA CYS A 99 -5.85 12.00 -3.92
C CYS A 99 -7.31 11.99 -4.40
N ALA A 100 -7.60 12.75 -5.46
CA ALA A 100 -8.97 12.99 -5.92
C ALA A 100 -9.64 11.75 -6.54
N GLY A 101 -8.86 10.79 -7.03
CA GLY A 101 -9.37 9.60 -7.72
C GLY A 101 -9.86 8.47 -6.79
N GLY A 102 -9.79 8.65 -5.47
CA GLY A 102 -10.14 7.61 -4.50
C GLY A 102 -9.11 6.49 -4.42
N ASP A 103 -9.53 5.30 -3.96
CA ASP A 103 -8.67 4.13 -3.87
C ASP A 103 -8.85 3.16 -5.06
N LEU A 104 -7.86 2.29 -5.24
CA LEU A 104 -7.86 1.29 -6.30
C LEU A 104 -8.97 0.25 -6.11
N TYR A 105 -9.36 -0.05 -4.88
CA TYR A 105 -10.46 -0.96 -4.60
C TYR A 105 -11.77 -0.47 -5.23
N GLY A 106 -12.08 0.81 -5.05
CA GLY A 106 -13.25 1.44 -5.66
C GLY A 106 -13.20 1.40 -7.19
N ALA A 107 -12.04 1.61 -7.79
CA ALA A 107 -11.85 1.54 -9.24
C ALA A 107 -12.03 0.10 -9.78
N ILE A 108 -11.48 -0.89 -9.08
CA ILE A 108 -11.66 -2.32 -9.42
C ILE A 108 -13.15 -2.69 -9.36
N LYS A 109 -13.83 -2.29 -8.30
CA LYS A 109 -15.25 -2.59 -8.10
C LYS A 109 -16.16 -1.99 -9.17
N LYS A 110 -15.81 -0.81 -9.68
CA LYS A 110 -16.52 -0.19 -10.81
C LYS A 110 -16.32 -0.93 -12.13
N GLY A 111 -15.26 -1.73 -12.26
CA GLY A 111 -14.96 -2.49 -13.47
C GLY A 111 -14.56 -1.62 -14.66
N SER A 112 -14.12 -0.39 -14.44
CA SER A 112 -13.83 0.58 -15.48
C SER A 112 -12.35 0.69 -15.86
N LEU A 113 -11.46 -0.06 -15.20
CA LEU A 113 -10.03 -0.01 -15.50
C LEU A 113 -9.73 -0.64 -16.86
N THR A 114 -9.02 0.10 -17.70
CA THR A 114 -8.51 -0.39 -18.97
C THR A 114 -7.24 -1.22 -18.78
N ALA A 115 -6.91 -2.08 -19.75
CA ALA A 115 -5.69 -2.87 -19.69
C ALA A 115 -4.40 -2.02 -19.56
N PRO A 116 -4.24 -0.90 -20.29
CA PRO A 116 -3.11 0.01 -20.08
C PRO A 116 -3.04 0.62 -18.68
N GLU A 117 -4.18 0.99 -18.09
CA GLU A 117 -4.23 1.52 -16.72
C GLU A 117 -3.81 0.45 -15.72
N ILE A 118 -4.32 -0.77 -15.83
CA ILE A 118 -3.95 -1.90 -14.95
C ILE A 118 -2.45 -2.15 -15.00
N GLN A 119 -1.87 -2.21 -16.18
CA GLN A 119 -0.43 -2.44 -16.36
C GLN A 119 0.39 -1.30 -15.78
N SER A 120 -0.01 -0.06 -16.04
CA SER A 120 0.68 1.12 -15.51
C SER A 120 0.60 1.19 -13.98
N TYR A 121 -0.57 0.98 -13.40
CA TYR A 121 -0.74 0.98 -11.95
C TYR A 121 0.04 -0.14 -11.27
N PHE A 122 0.13 -1.29 -11.90
CA PHE A 122 1.00 -2.38 -11.44
C PHE A 122 2.47 -1.94 -11.41
N LYS A 123 2.98 -1.41 -12.52
CA LYS A 123 4.37 -0.92 -12.61
C LYS A 123 4.65 0.18 -11.59
N GLN A 124 3.77 1.15 -11.47
CA GLN A 124 3.90 2.26 -10.51
C GLN A 124 3.93 1.76 -9.05
N THR A 125 3.10 0.76 -8.72
CA THR A 125 3.13 0.15 -7.38
C THR A 125 4.48 -0.51 -7.11
N VAL A 126 5.02 -1.24 -8.07
CA VAL A 126 6.37 -1.81 -7.96
C VAL A 126 7.43 -0.72 -7.78
N GLN A 127 7.36 0.36 -8.54
CA GLN A 127 8.30 1.49 -8.43
C GLN A 127 8.23 2.15 -7.05
N GLY A 128 7.05 2.39 -6.52
CA GLY A 128 6.87 2.97 -5.19
C GLY A 128 7.41 2.06 -4.08
N ILE A 129 7.11 0.76 -4.14
CA ILE A 129 7.64 -0.23 -3.19
C ILE A 129 9.15 -0.40 -3.34
N HIS A 130 9.68 -0.39 -4.56
CA HIS A 130 11.13 -0.41 -4.80
C HIS A 130 11.83 0.78 -4.12
N TYR A 131 11.26 1.98 -4.26
CA TYR A 131 11.75 3.16 -3.54
C TYR A 131 11.71 2.97 -2.02
N MET A 132 10.59 2.50 -1.46
CA MET A 132 10.48 2.24 -0.01
C MET A 132 11.54 1.22 0.45
N HIS A 133 11.73 0.14 -0.30
CA HIS A 133 12.76 -0.86 0.01
C HIS A 133 14.17 -0.28 -0.06
N SER A 134 14.45 0.63 -1.00
CA SER A 134 15.73 1.34 -1.06
C SER A 134 15.99 2.22 0.17
N MET A 135 14.92 2.72 0.79
CA MET A 135 14.95 3.48 2.05
C MET A 135 14.96 2.59 3.30
N GLY A 136 14.99 1.27 3.13
CA GLY A 136 15.00 0.31 4.22
C GLY A 136 13.63 0.04 4.86
N VAL A 137 12.53 0.38 4.19
CA VAL A 137 11.16 0.25 4.68
C VAL A 137 10.38 -0.75 3.85
N ALA A 138 9.72 -1.71 4.51
CA ALA A 138 8.72 -2.58 3.91
C ALA A 138 7.31 -2.16 4.34
N HIS A 139 6.35 -2.24 3.44
CA HIS A 139 4.98 -1.79 3.69
C HIS A 139 4.18 -2.77 4.55
N ARG A 140 4.16 -4.04 4.17
CA ARG A 140 3.51 -5.19 4.82
C ARG A 140 1.97 -5.20 4.81
N ASP A 141 1.32 -4.27 4.15
CA ASP A 141 -0.14 -4.26 3.96
C ASP A 141 -0.54 -3.71 2.59
N ILE A 142 0.12 -4.17 1.54
CA ILE A 142 -0.23 -3.82 0.16
C ILE A 142 -1.54 -4.49 -0.21
N LYS A 143 -2.53 -3.68 -0.56
CA LYS A 143 -3.86 -4.06 -1.01
C LYS A 143 -4.51 -2.90 -1.77
N PRO A 144 -5.56 -3.11 -2.56
CA PRO A 144 -6.18 -2.05 -3.36
C PRO A 144 -6.66 -0.84 -2.54
N GLU A 145 -7.12 -1.04 -1.30
CA GLU A 145 -7.58 0.03 -0.41
C GLU A 145 -6.43 0.97 0.02
N ASN A 146 -5.19 0.50 -0.01
CA ASN A 146 -3.99 1.27 0.35
C ASN A 146 -3.23 1.84 -0.85
N LEU A 147 -3.85 1.80 -2.03
CA LEU A 147 -3.33 2.36 -3.27
C LEU A 147 -4.30 3.43 -3.76
N LEU A 148 -3.93 4.69 -3.60
CA LEU A 148 -4.77 5.83 -3.95
C LEU A 148 -4.47 6.30 -5.37
N LEU A 149 -5.46 6.94 -6.00
CA LEU A 149 -5.39 7.51 -7.35
C LEU A 149 -5.42 9.04 -7.24
N ASP A 150 -4.41 9.70 -7.79
CA ASP A 150 -4.31 11.16 -7.71
C ASP A 150 -5.19 11.93 -8.72
N GLY A 151 -5.84 11.20 -9.63
CA GLY A 151 -6.62 11.79 -10.72
C GLY A 151 -5.80 12.18 -11.96
N ASN A 152 -4.47 12.09 -11.90
CA ASN A 152 -3.55 12.41 -12.99
C ASN A 152 -2.86 11.15 -13.58
N GLY A 153 -3.37 9.98 -13.25
CA GLY A 153 -2.84 8.70 -13.71
C GLY A 153 -1.72 8.14 -12.86
N HIS A 154 -1.56 8.60 -11.60
CA HIS A 154 -0.58 8.10 -10.66
C HIS A 154 -1.24 7.32 -9.52
N ILE A 155 -0.57 6.23 -9.13
CA ILE A 155 -0.82 5.51 -7.88
C ILE A 155 -0.01 6.15 -6.75
N LYS A 156 -0.63 6.25 -5.56
CA LYS A 156 -0.01 6.70 -4.31
C LYS A 156 -0.17 5.64 -3.23
N ILE A 157 0.92 5.06 -2.79
CA ILE A 157 0.93 4.08 -1.69
C ILE A 157 0.69 4.82 -0.37
N THR A 158 -0.24 4.35 0.43
CA THR A 158 -0.60 4.94 1.73
C THR A 158 -0.70 3.88 2.82
N ASP A 159 -0.89 4.33 4.05
CA ASP A 159 -1.05 3.54 5.28
C ASP A 159 0.20 2.74 5.68
N PHE A 160 1.02 3.36 6.52
CA PHE A 160 2.29 2.80 7.02
C PHE A 160 2.17 2.23 8.44
N GLY A 161 0.94 1.98 8.91
CA GLY A 161 0.66 1.57 10.28
C GLY A 161 1.25 0.22 10.69
N VAL A 162 1.56 -0.65 9.73
CA VAL A 162 2.23 -1.94 9.95
C VAL A 162 3.56 -2.06 9.21
N SER A 163 4.05 -0.95 8.65
CA SER A 163 5.35 -0.91 7.97
C SER A 163 6.49 -1.21 8.94
N ASP A 164 7.54 -1.82 8.41
CA ASP A 164 8.71 -2.21 9.18
C ASP A 164 9.99 -1.64 8.56
N VAL A 165 10.87 -1.10 9.42
CA VAL A 165 12.19 -0.65 9.02
C VAL A 165 13.14 -1.85 9.13
N PHE A 166 13.36 -2.51 8.02
CA PHE A 166 14.21 -3.71 7.97
C PHE A 166 15.70 -3.38 7.84
N ARG A 167 16.06 -2.13 7.56
CA ARG A 167 17.44 -1.66 7.45
C ARG A 167 17.52 -0.17 7.73
N MET A 168 18.30 0.22 8.71
CA MET A 168 18.64 1.61 8.96
C MET A 168 19.68 2.11 7.95
N CYS A 169 19.78 3.42 7.72
CA CYS A 169 20.67 4.01 6.71
C CYS A 169 22.16 3.74 6.97
N TRP A 170 22.56 3.44 8.20
CA TRP A 170 23.93 3.07 8.59
C TRP A 170 24.22 1.58 8.62
N GLU A 171 23.20 0.74 8.38
CA GLU A 171 23.33 -0.73 8.42
C GLU A 171 23.64 -1.30 7.05
N LYS A 172 24.47 -2.34 7.02
CA LYS A 172 24.80 -3.10 5.81
C LYS A 172 23.92 -4.33 5.62
N SER A 173 23.34 -4.84 6.71
CA SER A 173 22.52 -6.06 6.71
C SER A 173 21.05 -5.72 6.90
N THR A 174 20.20 -6.54 6.33
CA THR A 174 18.75 -6.47 6.51
C THR A 174 18.31 -7.31 7.70
N HIS A 175 17.32 -6.82 8.45
CA HIS A 175 16.65 -7.57 9.51
C HIS A 175 15.44 -8.31 8.96
N TYR A 176 15.16 -9.48 9.53
CA TYR A 176 13.89 -10.16 9.28
C TYR A 176 12.78 -9.54 10.10
N SER A 177 11.59 -9.48 9.52
CA SER A 177 10.38 -9.02 10.18
C SER A 177 9.68 -10.16 10.90
N LYS A 178 8.82 -9.80 11.85
CA LYS A 178 8.07 -10.75 12.71
C LYS A 178 6.59 -10.38 12.72
N GLY A 179 5.77 -11.36 13.04
CA GLY A 179 4.35 -11.19 13.27
C GLY A 179 3.52 -11.24 12.01
N LEU A 180 2.33 -11.78 12.16
CA LEU A 180 1.33 -11.82 11.12
C LEU A 180 0.63 -10.46 11.03
N CYS A 181 0.74 -9.80 9.89
CA CYS A 181 0.07 -8.56 9.60
C CYS A 181 -0.35 -8.51 8.12
N GLY A 182 -1.15 -7.51 7.78
CA GLY A 182 -1.72 -7.37 6.45
C GLY A 182 -3.15 -7.91 6.37
N SER A 183 -3.68 -7.97 5.17
CA SER A 183 -5.04 -8.44 4.87
C SER A 183 -4.98 -9.83 4.24
N GLU A 184 -5.74 -10.77 4.78
CA GLU A 184 -5.57 -12.21 4.56
C GLU A 184 -5.37 -12.65 3.10
N PRO A 185 -6.14 -12.16 2.10
CA PRO A 185 -5.95 -12.59 0.72
C PRO A 185 -4.60 -12.18 0.10
N TYR A 186 -3.95 -11.15 0.66
CA TYR A 186 -2.69 -10.57 0.16
C TYR A 186 -1.46 -11.03 0.94
N ILE A 187 -1.65 -11.75 2.03
CA ILE A 187 -0.57 -12.25 2.91
C ILE A 187 0.18 -13.38 2.21
N ALA A 188 1.51 -13.29 2.20
CA ALA A 188 2.38 -14.32 1.65
C ALA A 188 2.41 -15.59 2.52
N PRO A 189 2.66 -16.78 1.92
CA PRO A 189 2.63 -18.06 2.65
C PRO A 189 3.54 -18.09 3.89
N GLU A 190 4.75 -17.56 3.77
CA GLU A 190 5.74 -17.55 4.86
C GLU A 190 5.31 -16.77 6.08
N GLN A 191 4.41 -15.80 5.95
CA GLN A 191 3.88 -15.05 7.09
C GLN A 191 2.96 -15.91 7.98
N PHE A 192 2.30 -16.91 7.41
CA PHE A 192 1.49 -17.86 8.19
C PHE A 192 2.32 -18.94 8.88
N GLU A 193 3.46 -19.32 8.30
CA GLU A 193 4.21 -20.51 8.66
C GLU A 193 5.50 -20.22 9.45
N CYS A 194 6.11 -19.05 9.22
CA CYS A 194 7.42 -18.71 9.76
C CYS A 194 7.33 -17.69 10.89
N LYS A 195 8.23 -17.82 11.87
CA LYS A 195 8.38 -16.83 12.96
C LYS A 195 9.00 -15.52 12.46
N GLU A 196 9.86 -15.61 11.48
CA GLU A 196 10.59 -14.49 10.87
C GLU A 196 10.58 -14.63 9.36
N TYR A 197 10.53 -13.51 8.64
CA TYR A 197 10.49 -13.49 7.19
C TYR A 197 11.12 -12.22 6.62
N ASP A 198 11.51 -12.25 5.36
CA ASP A 198 11.93 -11.05 4.62
C ASP A 198 10.71 -10.28 4.13
N ALA A 199 10.42 -9.14 4.76
CA ALA A 199 9.24 -8.33 4.44
C ALA A 199 9.25 -7.75 3.01
N ARG A 200 10.42 -7.63 2.37
CA ARG A 200 10.52 -7.19 0.97
C ARG A 200 9.85 -8.21 0.03
N LEU A 201 10.04 -9.49 0.29
CA LEU A 201 9.44 -10.58 -0.50
C LEU A 201 7.94 -10.71 -0.25
N VAL A 202 7.49 -10.37 0.94
CA VAL A 202 6.06 -10.29 1.29
C VAL A 202 5.37 -9.18 0.48
N ASP A 203 5.98 -8.01 0.34
CA ASP A 203 5.45 -6.93 -0.48
C ASP A 203 5.34 -7.33 -1.96
N VAL A 204 6.34 -8.01 -2.50
CA VAL A 204 6.33 -8.52 -3.89
C VAL A 204 5.16 -9.48 -4.13
N TRP A 205 4.92 -10.39 -3.20
CA TRP A 205 3.76 -11.29 -3.25
C TRP A 205 2.44 -10.51 -3.31
N ALA A 206 2.25 -9.58 -2.39
CA ALA A 206 1.03 -8.78 -2.29
C ALA A 206 0.76 -7.96 -3.56
N ILE A 207 1.78 -7.38 -4.17
CA ILE A 207 1.66 -6.63 -5.44
C ILE A 207 1.13 -7.55 -6.56
N ALA A 208 1.61 -8.78 -6.64
CA ALA A 208 1.14 -9.74 -7.64
C ALA A 208 -0.34 -10.10 -7.44
N ILE A 209 -0.80 -10.26 -6.20
CA ILE A 209 -2.22 -10.48 -5.90
C ILE A 209 -3.06 -9.27 -6.31
N VAL A 210 -2.58 -8.04 -6.07
CA VAL A 210 -3.26 -6.81 -6.52
C VAL A 210 -3.40 -6.79 -8.04
N PHE A 211 -2.36 -7.15 -8.78
CA PHE A 211 -2.42 -7.21 -10.24
C PHE A 211 -3.48 -8.21 -10.74
N TYR A 212 -3.51 -9.39 -10.16
CA TYR A 212 -4.53 -10.40 -10.45
C TYR A 212 -5.94 -9.83 -10.21
N THR A 213 -6.13 -9.19 -9.06
CA THR A 213 -7.41 -8.61 -8.66
C THR A 213 -7.84 -7.46 -9.58
N MET A 214 -6.91 -6.63 -10.04
CA MET A 214 -7.21 -5.58 -11.03
C MET A 214 -7.74 -6.15 -12.34
N GLN A 215 -7.16 -7.25 -12.82
CA GLN A 215 -7.55 -7.83 -14.10
C GLN A 215 -8.86 -8.61 -14.07
N LEU A 216 -9.05 -9.40 -13.01
CA LEU A 216 -10.13 -10.39 -12.97
C LEU A 216 -11.26 -10.01 -12.02
N GLN A 217 -11.10 -8.95 -11.23
CA GLN A 217 -12.08 -8.49 -10.22
C GLN A 217 -12.42 -9.59 -9.19
N GLU A 218 -11.52 -10.53 -9.03
CA GLU A 218 -11.60 -11.63 -8.07
C GLU A 218 -10.22 -11.94 -7.49
N LEU A 219 -10.19 -12.66 -6.39
CA LEU A 219 -8.97 -13.14 -5.76
C LEU A 219 -8.58 -14.51 -6.32
N PRO A 220 -7.27 -14.83 -6.47
CA PRO A 220 -6.83 -16.14 -6.91
C PRO A 220 -7.13 -17.23 -5.88
N TRP A 221 -7.13 -16.90 -4.59
CA TRP A 221 -7.47 -17.72 -3.43
C TRP A 221 -7.88 -16.85 -2.24
N ARG A 222 -8.49 -17.45 -1.24
CA ARG A 222 -8.88 -16.73 0.00
C ARG A 222 -7.67 -16.44 0.91
N ALA A 223 -6.77 -17.41 1.01
CA ALA A 223 -5.55 -17.31 1.78
C ALA A 223 -4.45 -18.19 1.17
N ALA A 224 -3.20 -17.75 1.23
CA ALA A 224 -2.05 -18.51 0.78
C ALA A 224 -1.65 -19.58 1.82
N ARG A 225 -2.57 -20.51 2.08
CA ARG A 225 -2.44 -21.64 3.02
C ARG A 225 -2.77 -22.94 2.35
N MET A 226 -2.12 -24.00 2.76
CA MET A 226 -2.40 -25.35 2.20
C MET A 226 -3.79 -25.89 2.53
N SER A 227 -4.50 -25.27 3.48
CA SER A 227 -5.93 -25.53 3.73
C SER A 227 -6.87 -24.91 2.70
N ASP A 228 -6.39 -23.96 1.89
CA ASP A 228 -7.12 -23.39 0.75
C ASP A 228 -6.92 -24.29 -0.48
N PRO A 229 -7.98 -24.91 -1.02
CA PRO A 229 -7.84 -25.86 -2.14
C PRO A 229 -7.23 -25.25 -3.41
N THR A 230 -7.56 -24.00 -3.72
CA THR A 230 -7.05 -23.30 -4.90
C THR A 230 -5.56 -23.00 -4.76
N PHE A 231 -5.15 -22.55 -3.59
CA PHE A 231 -3.74 -22.32 -3.30
C PHE A 231 -2.94 -23.63 -3.27
N GLN A 232 -3.50 -24.68 -2.67
CA GLN A 232 -2.87 -26.00 -2.65
C GLN A 232 -2.62 -26.52 -4.06
N GLU A 233 -3.60 -26.40 -4.96
CA GLU A 233 -3.46 -26.78 -6.37
C GLU A 233 -2.32 -26.00 -7.04
N TYR A 234 -2.26 -24.69 -6.82
CA TYR A 234 -1.18 -23.84 -7.33
C TYR A 234 0.21 -24.28 -6.85
N VAL A 235 0.37 -24.57 -5.56
CA VAL A 235 1.64 -25.03 -4.98
C VAL A 235 2.05 -26.37 -5.59
N HIS A 236 1.13 -27.32 -5.72
CA HIS A 236 1.42 -28.64 -6.27
C HIS A 236 1.84 -28.59 -7.74
N ALA A 237 1.26 -27.66 -8.52
CA ALA A 237 1.58 -27.50 -9.93
C ALA A 237 2.79 -26.58 -10.20
N TYR A 238 3.25 -25.83 -9.20
CA TYR A 238 4.24 -24.76 -9.38
C TYR A 238 5.53 -25.22 -10.04
N ALA A 239 6.10 -26.33 -9.62
CA ALA A 239 7.38 -26.83 -10.13
C ALA A 239 7.25 -27.47 -11.55
N SER A 240 6.12 -28.04 -11.88
CA SER A 240 5.91 -28.81 -13.10
C SER A 240 5.25 -28.04 -14.25
N SER A 241 4.58 -26.94 -13.95
CA SER A 241 3.86 -26.11 -14.92
C SER A 241 4.55 -24.77 -15.14
N ALA A 242 4.72 -24.37 -16.39
CA ALA A 242 5.19 -23.03 -16.73
C ALA A 242 4.19 -21.93 -16.31
N THR A 243 2.90 -22.25 -16.38
CA THR A 243 1.80 -21.35 -15.99
C THR A 243 0.78 -22.11 -15.14
N PRO A 244 1.08 -22.37 -13.85
CA PRO A 244 0.15 -23.05 -12.97
C PRO A 244 -1.14 -22.22 -12.79
N SER A 245 -2.30 -22.90 -12.70
CA SER A 245 -3.57 -22.22 -12.42
C SER A 245 -3.48 -21.44 -11.09
N PRO A 246 -3.97 -20.19 -10.97
CA PRO A 246 -4.80 -19.48 -11.94
C PRO A 246 -4.06 -18.52 -12.91
N LEU A 247 -2.74 -18.58 -13.04
CA LEU A 247 -1.96 -17.66 -13.89
C LEU A 247 -2.36 -17.64 -15.37
N PRO A 248 -2.87 -18.73 -16.00
CA PRO A 248 -3.35 -18.66 -17.38
C PRO A 248 -4.47 -17.63 -17.63
N ASN A 249 -5.18 -17.19 -16.58
CA ASN A 249 -6.23 -16.18 -16.68
C ASN A 249 -5.67 -14.77 -16.92
N LEU A 250 -4.37 -14.53 -16.66
CA LEU A 250 -3.74 -13.24 -16.79
C LEU A 250 -3.39 -12.88 -18.24
N SER A 251 -3.54 -11.59 -18.57
CA SER A 251 -3.19 -11.00 -19.86
C SER A 251 -2.26 -9.79 -19.69
N PRO A 252 -1.35 -9.51 -20.66
CA PRO A 252 -1.00 -10.36 -21.80
C PRO A 252 -0.25 -11.63 -21.37
N ARG A 253 -0.10 -12.60 -22.27
CA ARG A 253 0.65 -13.83 -21.97
C ARG A 253 2.07 -13.58 -21.44
N ASP A 254 2.70 -12.51 -21.92
CA ASP A 254 4.07 -12.11 -21.59
C ASP A 254 4.25 -11.73 -20.11
N CYS A 255 3.17 -11.36 -19.39
CA CYS A 255 3.25 -11.08 -17.96
C CYS A 255 3.37 -12.34 -17.09
N ARG A 256 2.90 -13.49 -17.58
CA ARG A 256 2.76 -14.72 -16.77
C ARG A 256 4.06 -15.24 -16.17
N PRO A 257 5.20 -15.25 -16.89
CA PRO A 257 6.47 -15.67 -16.27
C PRO A 257 6.89 -14.79 -15.11
N LEU A 258 6.67 -13.47 -15.20
CA LEU A 258 6.96 -12.53 -14.12
C LEU A 258 6.06 -12.80 -12.91
N LEU A 259 4.76 -12.93 -13.12
CA LEU A 259 3.80 -13.19 -12.04
C LEU A 259 4.09 -14.53 -11.34
N LYS A 260 4.53 -15.54 -12.08
CA LYS A 260 5.00 -16.80 -11.49
C LYS A 260 6.19 -16.59 -10.55
N LYS A 261 7.17 -15.78 -10.94
CA LYS A 261 8.34 -15.45 -10.09
C LYS A 261 7.93 -14.66 -8.84
N MET A 262 6.99 -13.72 -8.98
CA MET A 262 6.49 -12.91 -7.86
C MET A 262 5.63 -13.75 -6.90
N LEU A 263 4.97 -14.78 -7.39
CA LEU A 263 4.12 -15.71 -6.63
C LEU A 263 4.80 -17.06 -6.38
N ALA A 264 6.14 -17.10 -6.30
CA ALA A 264 6.84 -18.28 -5.86
C ALA A 264 6.46 -18.58 -4.39
N PRO A 265 5.90 -19.79 -4.10
CA PRO A 265 5.51 -20.16 -2.74
C PRO A 265 6.69 -20.16 -1.76
N ASP A 266 7.86 -20.59 -2.22
CA ASP A 266 9.12 -20.48 -1.46
C ASP A 266 9.68 -19.05 -1.66
N PRO A 267 9.80 -18.25 -0.57
CA PRO A 267 10.35 -16.91 -0.67
C PRO A 267 11.80 -16.86 -1.18
N LYS A 268 12.57 -17.94 -1.03
CA LYS A 268 13.95 -18.04 -1.57
C LYS A 268 13.99 -18.07 -3.10
N GLN A 269 12.90 -18.48 -3.74
CA GLN A 269 12.77 -18.51 -5.19
C GLN A 269 12.04 -17.27 -5.74
N ARG A 270 11.46 -16.45 -4.86
CA ARG A 270 10.73 -15.23 -5.23
C ARG A 270 11.69 -14.10 -5.57
N CYS A 271 11.40 -13.37 -6.65
CA CYS A 271 12.18 -12.22 -7.07
C CYS A 271 11.97 -11.01 -6.15
N ILE A 272 12.93 -10.10 -6.13
CA ILE A 272 12.85 -8.79 -5.47
C ILE A 272 12.33 -7.72 -6.45
N THR A 273 12.00 -6.55 -5.96
CA THR A 273 11.46 -5.45 -6.80
C THR A 273 12.40 -5.01 -7.91
N ASP A 274 13.70 -5.05 -7.70
CA ASP A 274 14.69 -4.73 -8.74
C ASP A 274 14.60 -5.68 -9.94
N ASP A 275 14.46 -6.99 -9.68
CA ASP A 275 14.26 -7.99 -10.73
C ASP A 275 12.92 -7.79 -11.47
N VAL A 276 11.86 -7.43 -10.73
CA VAL A 276 10.55 -7.14 -11.31
C VAL A 276 10.63 -5.97 -12.29
N LEU A 277 11.29 -4.88 -11.92
CA LEU A 277 11.43 -3.69 -12.78
C LEU A 277 12.31 -3.94 -14.01
N LYS A 278 13.19 -4.93 -13.97
CA LYS A 278 14.05 -5.34 -15.12
C LYS A 278 13.38 -6.35 -16.05
N ASP A 279 12.18 -6.82 -15.71
CA ASP A 279 11.44 -7.76 -16.57
C ASP A 279 11.17 -7.15 -17.95
N PRO A 280 11.44 -7.89 -19.06
CA PRO A 280 11.30 -7.36 -20.41
C PRO A 280 9.90 -6.87 -20.76
N TRP A 281 8.86 -7.54 -20.26
CA TRP A 281 7.49 -7.10 -20.48
C TRP A 281 7.21 -5.82 -19.67
N LEU A 282 7.51 -5.80 -18.38
CA LEU A 282 7.21 -4.67 -17.51
C LEU A 282 7.99 -3.41 -17.90
N SER A 283 9.22 -3.55 -18.39
CA SER A 283 10.04 -2.41 -18.84
C SER A 283 9.40 -1.60 -19.98
N GLN A 284 8.53 -2.21 -20.78
CA GLN A 284 7.81 -1.56 -21.87
C GLN A 284 6.48 -0.92 -21.46
N VAL A 285 6.02 -1.18 -20.24
CA VAL A 285 4.79 -0.59 -19.71
C VAL A 285 5.02 0.88 -19.36
N SER A 286 4.02 1.73 -19.62
CA SER A 286 4.06 3.16 -19.31
C SER A 286 4.15 3.42 -17.81
N ASP A 287 4.94 4.42 -17.42
CA ASP A 287 5.09 4.89 -16.03
C ASP A 287 3.90 5.73 -15.55
N THR A 288 3.00 6.13 -16.44
CA THR A 288 1.84 6.95 -16.11
C THR A 288 0.63 6.44 -16.87
N ALA A 289 -0.46 6.17 -16.14
CA ALA A 289 -1.74 5.89 -16.76
C ALA A 289 -2.39 7.21 -17.18
N LYS A 290 -2.78 7.33 -18.46
CA LYS A 290 -3.57 8.47 -18.90
C LYS A 290 -4.99 8.29 -18.37
N PRO A 291 -5.62 9.32 -17.78
CA PRO A 291 -7.03 9.25 -17.43
C PRO A 291 -7.84 8.96 -18.69
N SER A 292 -8.77 8.04 -18.59
CA SER A 292 -9.73 7.73 -19.67
C SER A 292 -10.75 8.86 -19.86
#